data_2e83293e67c13468498573793cd5b78b
#
_entry.id   2e83293e67c13468498573793cd5b78b
#
_cell.length_a   1.000
_cell.length_b   1.000
_cell.length_c   1.000
_cell.angle_alpha   90.00
_cell.angle_beta   90.00
_cell.angle_gamma   90.00
#
_symmetry.space_group_name_H-M   'P 1'
#
loop_
_entity.id
_entity.type
_entity.pdbx_description
1 polymer ?
#
loop_
_entity_poly.entity_id
_entity_poly.type
_entity_poly.pdbx_seq_one_letter_code
_entity_poly.pdbx_strand_id
1 'polypeptide(L)'
;MFRGKKYKESAKLIDRSVQYDPTEALDLVVKGASAKFDETVEIHIKLGVDSRHADQQVRGAVVLPNGTGKTRRVLVFAKDAKVDEAKEAGADYVGGMDLVERITKENWFEFDVVVASPDMMGIVGRLGKVLGPKGLMPSPKAGTVTPNVGAAVKEIKAGKVEYRLDKTNIIHCPIGKVSFGSEKLTENMDTLVKAVVKAKPAAAKGQYIRSCTVASTMGPGVKVSTAKYM
;
A
#
# COMPACT_ATOMS: atom_id res chain seq x y z
N MET A 1 -14.80 -3.49 -24.92
CA MET A 1 -15.37 -2.95 -23.66
C MET A 1 -15.77 -1.50 -23.88
N PHE A 2 -17.04 -1.15 -23.63
CA PHE A 2 -17.52 0.22 -23.80
C PHE A 2 -16.98 1.11 -22.66
N ARG A 3 -16.30 2.20 -23.02
CA ARG A 3 -15.79 3.21 -22.09
C ARG A 3 -16.70 4.44 -22.09
N GLY A 4 -16.94 5.01 -20.92
CA GLY A 4 -17.74 6.24 -20.76
C GLY A 4 -17.12 7.47 -21.44
N LYS A 5 -17.93 8.52 -21.66
CA LYS A 5 -17.50 9.75 -22.34
C LYS A 5 -16.29 10.40 -21.65
N LYS A 6 -16.36 10.61 -20.34
CA LYS A 6 -15.26 11.21 -19.55
C LYS A 6 -13.95 10.43 -19.68
N TYR A 7 -13.99 9.09 -19.59
CA TYR A 7 -12.78 8.27 -19.80
C TYR A 7 -12.20 8.44 -21.20
N LYS A 8 -13.05 8.55 -22.23
CA LYS A 8 -12.58 8.76 -23.61
C LYS A 8 -11.92 10.13 -23.78
N GLU A 9 -12.42 11.15 -23.09
CA GLU A 9 -11.83 12.50 -23.08
C GLU A 9 -10.47 12.49 -22.39
N SER A 10 -10.37 11.93 -21.19
CA SER A 10 -9.10 11.78 -20.47
C SER A 10 -8.10 10.94 -21.26
N ALA A 11 -8.54 9.89 -21.95
CA ALA A 11 -7.68 9.04 -22.77
C ALA A 11 -7.08 9.73 -24.00
N LYS A 12 -7.69 10.81 -24.51
CA LYS A 12 -7.14 11.62 -25.61
C LYS A 12 -5.89 12.42 -25.21
N LEU A 13 -5.74 12.68 -23.91
CA LEU A 13 -4.58 13.41 -23.36
C LEU A 13 -3.30 12.57 -23.32
N ILE A 14 -3.43 11.23 -23.52
CA ILE A 14 -2.35 10.27 -23.28
C ILE A 14 -2.05 9.51 -24.56
N ASP A 15 -0.81 9.59 -25.02
CA ASP A 15 -0.31 8.67 -26.04
C ASP A 15 0.17 7.37 -25.39
N ARG A 16 -0.45 6.25 -25.73
CA ARG A 16 -0.14 4.94 -25.15
C ARG A 16 1.17 4.32 -25.67
N SER A 17 1.73 4.85 -26.74
CA SER A 17 3.00 4.40 -27.30
C SER A 17 4.19 5.00 -26.55
N VAL A 18 4.01 6.17 -25.95
CA VAL A 18 5.05 6.92 -25.23
C VAL A 18 5.19 6.45 -23.79
N GLN A 19 6.41 6.47 -23.27
CA GLN A 19 6.73 6.37 -21.84
C GLN A 19 7.11 7.77 -21.36
N TYR A 20 6.30 8.31 -20.47
CA TYR A 20 6.45 9.66 -19.94
C TYR A 20 7.43 9.70 -18.77
N ASP A 21 8.06 10.86 -18.55
CA ASP A 21 8.80 11.11 -17.31
C ASP A 21 7.85 11.03 -16.09
N PRO A 22 8.32 10.61 -14.91
CA PRO A 22 7.48 10.48 -13.71
C PRO A 22 6.61 11.70 -13.41
N THR A 23 7.18 12.91 -13.48
CA THR A 23 6.46 14.15 -13.20
C THR A 23 5.39 14.43 -14.24
N GLU A 24 5.72 14.29 -15.53
CA GLU A 24 4.77 14.49 -16.64
C GLU A 24 3.64 13.45 -16.59
N ALA A 25 3.96 12.20 -16.29
CA ALA A 25 2.95 11.14 -16.15
C ALA A 25 1.94 11.45 -15.04
N LEU A 26 2.41 11.94 -13.90
CA LEU A 26 1.56 12.33 -12.78
C LEU A 26 0.74 13.59 -13.08
N ASP A 27 1.29 14.56 -13.80
CA ASP A 27 0.55 15.72 -14.30
C ASP A 27 -0.61 15.30 -15.22
N LEU A 28 -0.37 14.36 -16.12
CA LEU A 28 -1.40 13.82 -17.00
C LEU A 28 -2.49 13.06 -16.21
N VAL A 29 -2.10 12.31 -15.18
CA VAL A 29 -3.06 11.61 -14.29
C VAL A 29 -3.93 12.61 -13.53
N VAL A 30 -3.34 13.65 -12.95
CA VAL A 30 -4.06 14.70 -12.22
C VAL A 30 -5.01 15.45 -13.15
N LYS A 31 -4.55 15.88 -14.34
CA LYS A 31 -5.39 16.55 -15.35
C LYS A 31 -6.51 15.65 -15.89
N GLY A 32 -6.23 14.35 -16.00
CA GLY A 32 -7.19 13.36 -16.50
C GLY A 32 -8.25 12.92 -15.49
N ALA A 33 -8.08 13.24 -14.20
CA ALA A 33 -9.04 12.90 -13.16
C ALA A 33 -10.33 13.69 -13.33
N SER A 34 -11.45 12.99 -13.52
CA SER A 34 -12.75 13.59 -13.89
C SER A 34 -13.91 13.22 -12.96
N ALA A 35 -13.63 12.49 -11.89
CA ALA A 35 -14.65 12.09 -10.91
C ALA A 35 -15.07 13.28 -10.00
N LYS A 36 -16.23 13.15 -9.37
CA LYS A 36 -16.74 14.15 -8.40
C LYS A 36 -16.18 13.97 -6.99
N PHE A 37 -15.34 12.98 -6.77
CA PHE A 37 -14.68 12.68 -5.51
C PHE A 37 -13.15 12.78 -5.70
N ASP A 38 -12.43 12.92 -4.61
CA ASP A 38 -10.96 12.94 -4.64
C ASP A 38 -10.41 11.55 -4.96
N GLU A 39 -10.04 11.35 -6.23
CA GLU A 39 -9.56 10.07 -6.75
C GLU A 39 -8.24 9.66 -6.09
N THR A 40 -8.06 8.37 -5.87
CA THR A 40 -6.77 7.83 -5.44
C THR A 40 -5.88 7.64 -6.66
N VAL A 41 -4.63 8.06 -6.55
CA VAL A 41 -3.58 7.78 -7.56
C VAL A 41 -2.84 6.52 -7.13
N GLU A 42 -2.75 5.57 -8.05
CA GLU A 42 -2.14 4.27 -7.85
C GLU A 42 -0.99 4.04 -8.82
N ILE A 43 0.01 3.32 -8.36
CA ILE A 43 1.13 2.86 -9.17
C ILE A 43 1.07 1.34 -9.33
N HIS A 44 1.39 0.86 -10.53
CA HIS A 44 1.44 -0.53 -10.89
C HIS A 44 2.82 -0.84 -11.46
N ILE A 45 3.62 -1.64 -10.75
CA ILE A 45 5.00 -1.95 -11.10
C ILE A 45 5.10 -3.43 -11.46
N LYS A 46 5.36 -3.74 -12.72
CA LYS A 46 5.61 -5.12 -13.15
C LYS A 46 7.08 -5.45 -12.96
N LEU A 47 7.33 -6.49 -12.18
CA LEU A 47 8.68 -6.97 -11.87
C LEU A 47 9.10 -8.16 -12.74
N GLY A 48 10.39 -8.29 -12.94
CA GLY A 48 11.03 -9.41 -13.63
C GLY A 48 11.39 -10.55 -12.67
N VAL A 49 10.43 -10.97 -11.85
CA VAL A 49 10.57 -12.08 -10.88
C VAL A 49 9.52 -13.15 -11.16
N ASP A 50 9.65 -14.31 -10.56
CA ASP A 50 8.62 -15.38 -10.59
C ASP A 50 7.98 -15.51 -9.21
N SER A 51 6.70 -15.09 -9.10
CA SER A 51 5.92 -15.13 -7.86
C SER A 51 5.61 -16.56 -7.36
N ARG A 52 5.89 -17.61 -8.15
CA ARG A 52 5.71 -19.00 -7.73
C ARG A 52 6.80 -19.45 -6.76
N HIS A 53 7.97 -18.83 -6.83
CA HIS A 53 9.10 -19.14 -5.97
C HIS A 53 9.09 -18.25 -4.71
N ALA A 54 9.19 -18.87 -3.55
CA ALA A 54 9.12 -18.17 -2.25
C ALA A 54 10.30 -17.19 -2.05
N ASP A 55 11.46 -17.47 -2.63
CA ASP A 55 12.67 -16.64 -2.62
C ASP A 55 12.59 -15.42 -3.53
N GLN A 56 11.64 -15.42 -4.49
CA GLN A 56 11.37 -14.30 -5.40
C GLN A 56 10.14 -13.49 -5.02
N GLN A 57 9.51 -13.80 -3.90
CA GLN A 57 8.38 -13.04 -3.38
C GLN A 57 8.83 -11.70 -2.81
N VAL A 58 8.35 -10.61 -3.43
CA VAL A 58 8.63 -9.24 -2.98
C VAL A 58 7.47 -8.75 -2.13
N ARG A 59 7.75 -8.46 -0.87
CA ARG A 59 6.78 -7.90 0.09
C ARG A 59 7.52 -7.00 1.07
N GLY A 60 6.94 -5.85 1.37
CA GLY A 60 7.49 -4.92 2.35
C GLY A 60 6.49 -3.82 2.70
N ALA A 61 6.97 -2.87 3.44
CA ALA A 61 6.22 -1.65 3.75
C ALA A 61 7.14 -0.43 3.66
N VAL A 62 6.56 0.70 3.34
CA VAL A 62 7.26 1.98 3.23
C VAL A 62 6.37 3.09 3.79
N VAL A 63 6.96 4.03 4.50
CA VAL A 63 6.27 5.25 4.94
C VAL A 63 6.43 6.28 3.84
N LEU A 64 5.29 6.77 3.33
CA LEU A 64 5.28 7.80 2.30
C LEU A 64 5.44 9.18 2.94
N PRO A 65 6.34 10.06 2.42
CA PRO A 65 6.62 11.36 3.04
C PRO A 65 5.38 12.26 3.13
N ASN A 66 4.50 12.20 2.13
CA ASN A 66 3.26 12.99 2.10
C ASN A 66 2.03 12.17 2.52
N GLY A 67 2.22 10.95 3.06
CA GLY A 67 1.13 10.04 3.41
C GLY A 67 0.31 9.56 2.21
N THR A 68 -0.84 8.94 2.49
CA THR A 68 -1.75 8.39 1.46
C THR A 68 -3.04 9.22 1.30
N GLY A 69 -3.27 10.22 2.14
CA GLY A 69 -4.54 10.97 2.18
C GLY A 69 -5.72 10.17 2.72
N LYS A 70 -5.47 9.06 3.38
CA LYS A 70 -6.50 8.25 4.06
C LYS A 70 -6.20 8.15 5.54
N THR A 71 -7.17 8.49 6.39
CA THR A 71 -7.09 8.20 7.82
C THR A 71 -7.34 6.71 8.04
N ARG A 72 -6.37 6.02 8.66
CA ARG A 72 -6.47 4.58 8.95
C ARG A 72 -6.90 4.38 10.40
N ARG A 73 -7.90 3.53 10.61
CA ARG A 73 -8.29 3.06 11.94
C ARG A 73 -7.40 1.88 12.31
N VAL A 74 -6.63 2.03 13.38
CA VAL A 74 -5.61 1.05 13.80
C VAL A 74 -6.12 0.29 15.02
N LEU A 75 -6.17 -1.03 14.89
CA LEU A 75 -6.44 -1.96 15.98
C LEU A 75 -5.13 -2.57 16.45
N VAL A 76 -4.91 -2.57 17.75
CA VAL A 76 -3.68 -3.07 18.37
C VAL A 76 -3.98 -4.20 19.33
N PHE A 77 -3.33 -5.34 19.12
CA PHE A 77 -3.28 -6.43 20.08
C PHE A 77 -2.02 -6.31 20.92
N ALA A 78 -2.19 -5.90 22.18
CA ALA A 78 -1.09 -5.72 23.13
C ALA A 78 -1.52 -6.15 24.54
N LYS A 79 -0.53 -6.35 25.41
CA LYS A 79 -0.70 -6.64 26.85
C LYS A 79 0.09 -5.64 27.68
N ASP A 80 -0.35 -5.46 28.90
CA ASP A 80 0.33 -4.70 29.93
C ASP A 80 0.75 -3.28 29.49
N ALA A 81 1.96 -2.86 29.75
CA ALA A 81 2.47 -1.54 29.43
C ALA A 81 2.39 -1.15 27.94
N LYS A 82 2.37 -2.13 27.02
CA LYS A 82 2.23 -1.86 25.58
C LYS A 82 0.84 -1.36 25.19
N VAL A 83 -0.17 -1.55 26.04
CA VAL A 83 -1.53 -1.02 25.86
C VAL A 83 -1.51 0.50 25.98
N ASP A 84 -0.83 1.03 26.98
CA ASP A 84 -0.74 2.46 27.20
C ASP A 84 0.13 3.13 26.13
N GLU A 85 1.26 2.51 25.75
CA GLU A 85 2.09 2.95 24.63
C GLU A 85 1.27 3.05 23.30
N ALA A 86 0.41 2.08 23.03
CA ALA A 86 -0.43 2.09 21.85
C ALA A 86 -1.49 3.20 21.88
N LYS A 87 -2.10 3.44 23.05
CA LYS A 87 -3.09 4.52 23.24
C LYS A 87 -2.44 5.89 23.05
N GLU A 88 -1.28 6.13 23.68
CA GLU A 88 -0.52 7.37 23.53
C GLU A 88 -0.09 7.63 22.10
N ALA A 89 0.21 6.57 21.34
CA ALA A 89 0.53 6.66 19.91
C ALA A 89 -0.69 6.96 19.02
N GLY A 90 -1.91 6.95 19.57
CA GLY A 90 -3.14 7.26 18.85
C GLY A 90 -3.81 6.06 18.18
N ALA A 91 -3.64 4.85 18.70
CA ALA A 91 -4.41 3.69 18.23
C ALA A 91 -5.91 3.86 18.53
N ASP A 92 -6.76 3.48 17.58
CA ASP A 92 -8.22 3.66 17.72
C ASP A 92 -8.82 2.55 18.61
N TYR A 93 -8.26 1.36 18.54
CA TYR A 93 -8.71 0.21 19.33
C TYR A 93 -7.48 -0.52 19.90
N VAL A 94 -7.46 -0.73 21.20
CA VAL A 94 -6.37 -1.45 21.88
C VAL A 94 -6.96 -2.46 22.84
N GLY A 95 -6.51 -3.70 22.79
CA GLY A 95 -6.97 -4.75 23.70
C GLY A 95 -6.31 -6.09 23.44
N GLY A 96 -6.86 -7.11 24.06
CA GLY A 96 -6.35 -8.49 24.03
C GLY A 96 -7.40 -9.48 23.59
N MET A 97 -7.82 -10.35 24.54
CA MET A 97 -8.78 -11.42 24.25
C MET A 97 -10.19 -10.91 24.00
N ASP A 98 -10.56 -9.80 24.61
CA ASP A 98 -11.82 -9.08 24.43
C ASP A 98 -12.06 -8.72 22.96
N LEU A 99 -11.04 -8.17 22.27
CA LEU A 99 -11.13 -7.87 20.85
C LEU A 99 -11.22 -9.13 19.96
N VAL A 100 -10.55 -10.21 20.36
CA VAL A 100 -10.65 -11.50 19.64
C VAL A 100 -12.08 -12.03 19.70
N GLU A 101 -12.71 -11.97 20.88
CA GLU A 101 -14.09 -12.40 21.05
C GLU A 101 -15.06 -11.53 20.24
N ARG A 102 -14.86 -10.21 20.26
CA ARG A 102 -15.67 -9.27 19.50
C ARG A 102 -15.59 -9.52 18.00
N ILE A 103 -14.40 -9.71 17.46
CA ILE A 103 -14.20 -10.04 16.04
C ILE A 103 -14.89 -11.36 15.67
N THR A 104 -14.78 -12.39 16.56
CA THR A 104 -15.28 -13.73 16.27
C THR A 104 -16.80 -13.84 16.43
N LYS A 105 -17.37 -13.24 17.49
CA LYS A 105 -18.80 -13.35 17.82
C LYS A 105 -19.67 -12.35 17.06
N GLU A 106 -19.17 -11.10 16.92
CA GLU A 106 -19.94 -9.98 16.34
C GLU A 106 -19.60 -9.71 14.88
N ASN A 107 -18.62 -10.39 14.28
CA ASN A 107 -18.08 -10.08 12.95
C ASN A 107 -17.70 -8.60 12.81
N TRP A 108 -17.10 -8.04 13.86
CA TRP A 108 -16.74 -6.63 13.91
C TRP A 108 -15.41 -6.35 13.18
N PHE A 109 -15.43 -5.44 12.20
CA PHE A 109 -14.28 -5.08 11.35
C PHE A 109 -14.19 -3.57 11.09
N GLU A 110 -14.48 -2.75 12.10
CA GLU A 110 -14.40 -1.29 11.97
C GLU A 110 -12.97 -0.75 12.06
N PHE A 111 -12.01 -1.51 11.58
CA PHE A 111 -10.59 -1.15 11.54
C PHE A 111 -9.98 -1.48 10.16
N ASP A 112 -8.93 -0.74 9.81
CA ASP A 112 -8.29 -0.85 8.49
C ASP A 112 -6.92 -1.52 8.56
N VAL A 113 -6.25 -1.48 9.72
CA VAL A 113 -4.94 -2.11 9.95
C VAL A 113 -4.90 -2.74 11.33
N VAL A 114 -4.27 -3.90 11.42
CA VAL A 114 -4.03 -4.62 12.67
C VAL A 114 -2.54 -4.64 12.99
N VAL A 115 -2.19 -4.22 14.20
CA VAL A 115 -0.84 -4.32 14.77
C VAL A 115 -0.89 -5.30 15.93
N ALA A 116 0.12 -6.13 16.07
CA ALA A 116 0.21 -7.07 17.17
C ALA A 116 1.60 -7.09 17.79
N SER A 117 1.67 -7.19 19.11
CA SER A 117 2.92 -7.54 19.75
C SER A 117 3.24 -9.03 19.49
N PRO A 118 4.52 -9.43 19.43
CA PRO A 118 4.91 -10.81 19.19
C PRO A 118 4.24 -11.80 20.18
N ASP A 119 4.10 -11.38 21.43
CA ASP A 119 3.49 -12.17 22.51
C ASP A 119 2.01 -12.50 22.26
N MET A 120 1.31 -11.63 21.52
CA MET A 120 -0.12 -11.80 21.20
C MET A 120 -0.37 -12.61 19.94
N MET A 121 0.69 -12.91 19.16
CA MET A 121 0.52 -13.61 17.89
C MET A 121 -0.07 -15.02 18.03
N GLY A 122 0.17 -15.71 19.16
CA GLY A 122 -0.46 -16.99 19.45
C GLY A 122 -2.00 -16.93 19.53
N ILE A 123 -2.52 -15.81 20.03
CA ILE A 123 -3.96 -15.54 20.15
C ILE A 123 -4.50 -15.04 18.81
N VAL A 124 -3.83 -14.06 18.20
CA VAL A 124 -4.21 -13.48 16.90
C VAL A 124 -4.17 -14.53 15.78
N GLY A 125 -3.29 -15.52 15.87
CA GLY A 125 -3.21 -16.65 14.94
C GLY A 125 -4.52 -17.41 14.79
N ARG A 126 -5.34 -17.49 15.84
CA ARG A 126 -6.68 -18.11 15.80
C ARG A 126 -7.65 -17.36 14.88
N LEU A 127 -7.44 -16.05 14.71
CA LEU A 127 -8.21 -15.20 13.80
C LEU A 127 -7.75 -15.31 12.33
N GLY A 128 -6.72 -16.11 12.03
CA GLY A 128 -6.14 -16.20 10.69
C GLY A 128 -7.14 -16.56 9.59
N LYS A 129 -8.13 -17.43 9.90
CA LYS A 129 -9.21 -17.80 8.98
C LYS A 129 -10.15 -16.62 8.64
N VAL A 130 -10.23 -15.62 9.52
CA VAL A 130 -11.12 -14.47 9.38
C VAL A 130 -10.37 -13.24 8.88
N LEU A 131 -9.20 -12.93 9.45
CA LEU A 131 -8.39 -11.78 9.08
C LEU A 131 -7.59 -12.00 7.77
N GLY A 132 -7.19 -13.26 7.50
CA GLY A 132 -6.39 -13.61 6.33
C GLY A 132 -7.04 -13.24 4.99
N PRO A 133 -8.28 -13.70 4.70
CA PRO A 133 -8.98 -13.37 3.45
C PRO A 133 -9.25 -11.87 3.28
N LYS A 134 -9.36 -11.13 4.38
CA LYS A 134 -9.56 -9.67 4.38
C LYS A 134 -8.25 -8.87 4.23
N GLY A 135 -7.08 -9.54 4.23
CA GLY A 135 -5.79 -8.88 4.18
C GLY A 135 -5.39 -8.13 5.47
N LEU A 136 -6.08 -8.39 6.58
CA LEU A 136 -5.89 -7.71 7.87
C LEU A 136 -4.94 -8.47 8.82
N MET A 137 -4.40 -9.61 8.40
CA MET A 137 -3.52 -10.42 9.25
C MET A 137 -2.17 -9.73 9.46
N PRO A 138 -1.75 -9.47 10.72
CA PRO A 138 -0.45 -8.88 11.01
C PRO A 138 0.71 -9.74 10.50
N SER A 139 1.78 -9.10 10.04
CA SER A 139 2.96 -9.78 9.49
C SER A 139 4.24 -9.06 9.90
N PRO A 140 5.29 -9.80 10.30
CA PRO A 140 6.60 -9.22 10.56
C PRO A 140 7.20 -8.53 9.32
N LYS A 141 6.97 -9.08 8.12
CA LYS A 141 7.47 -8.51 6.87
C LYS A 141 6.84 -7.15 6.51
N ALA A 142 5.60 -6.90 6.96
CA ALA A 142 4.92 -5.61 6.83
C ALA A 142 5.24 -4.66 8.01
N GLY A 143 5.98 -5.15 9.02
CA GLY A 143 6.28 -4.40 10.24
C GLY A 143 5.04 -4.12 11.10
N THR A 144 4.00 -4.96 10.98
CA THR A 144 2.78 -4.91 11.79
C THR A 144 2.82 -5.89 12.97
N VAL A 145 3.84 -6.75 13.03
CA VAL A 145 4.20 -7.53 14.22
C VAL A 145 5.52 -6.99 14.75
N THR A 146 5.49 -6.28 15.86
CA THR A 146 6.66 -5.60 16.42
C THR A 146 6.56 -5.46 17.93
N PRO A 147 7.69 -5.50 18.65
CA PRO A 147 7.72 -5.17 20.09
C PRO A 147 7.44 -3.69 20.34
N ASN A 148 7.81 -2.77 19.43
CA ASN A 148 7.59 -1.33 19.49
C ASN A 148 6.25 -0.95 18.85
N VAL A 149 5.18 -1.16 19.57
CA VAL A 149 3.82 -0.98 19.08
C VAL A 149 3.51 0.48 18.79
N GLY A 150 3.94 1.39 19.66
CA GLY A 150 3.71 2.83 19.51
C GLY A 150 4.36 3.42 18.27
N ALA A 151 5.60 3.03 17.95
CA ALA A 151 6.27 3.45 16.73
C ALA A 151 5.52 2.97 15.48
N ALA A 152 5.09 1.70 15.48
CA ALA A 152 4.33 1.13 14.35
C ALA A 152 2.99 1.86 14.13
N VAL A 153 2.27 2.21 15.19
CA VAL A 153 1.02 2.98 15.10
C VAL A 153 1.28 4.37 14.49
N LYS A 154 2.32 5.08 14.97
CA LYS A 154 2.70 6.39 14.41
C LYS A 154 3.04 6.32 12.93
N GLU A 155 3.82 5.32 12.51
CA GLU A 155 4.17 5.11 11.10
C GLU A 155 2.93 4.82 10.22
N ILE A 156 1.99 4.00 10.71
CA ILE A 156 0.74 3.69 10.01
C ILE A 156 -0.11 4.96 9.85
N LYS A 157 -0.24 5.75 10.92
CA LYS A 157 -0.95 7.04 10.89
C LYS A 157 -0.25 8.07 9.99
N ALA A 158 1.07 8.01 9.89
CA ALA A 158 1.87 8.84 8.98
C ALA A 158 1.75 8.43 7.50
N GLY A 159 1.10 7.30 7.20
CA GLY A 159 0.86 6.87 5.82
C GLY A 159 1.77 5.72 5.36
N LYS A 160 2.08 4.79 6.26
CA LYS A 160 2.75 3.53 5.90
C LYS A 160 1.89 2.72 4.93
N VAL A 161 2.47 2.34 3.80
CA VAL A 161 1.84 1.51 2.78
C VAL A 161 2.56 0.17 2.70
N GLU A 162 1.79 -0.90 2.73
CA GLU A 162 2.30 -2.24 2.45
C GLU A 162 2.24 -2.51 0.94
N TYR A 163 3.30 -3.09 0.40
CA TYR A 163 3.34 -3.58 -0.97
C TYR A 163 3.62 -5.08 -1.00
N ARG A 164 2.94 -5.75 -1.91
CA ARG A 164 3.06 -7.20 -2.11
C ARG A 164 2.95 -7.54 -3.58
N LEU A 165 3.82 -8.45 -4.03
CA LEU A 165 3.79 -9.01 -5.36
C LEU A 165 2.53 -9.89 -5.52
N ASP A 166 1.80 -9.70 -6.61
CA ASP A 166 0.67 -10.54 -6.99
C ASP A 166 1.11 -11.77 -7.81
N LYS A 167 0.14 -12.59 -8.22
CA LYS A 167 0.39 -13.79 -9.05
C LYS A 167 0.84 -13.46 -10.47
N THR A 168 0.63 -12.23 -10.93
CA THR A 168 1.00 -11.74 -12.26
C THR A 168 2.34 -11.00 -12.27
N ASN A 169 3.04 -11.03 -11.12
CA ASN A 169 4.31 -10.34 -10.88
C ASN A 169 4.19 -8.81 -10.92
N ILE A 170 3.06 -8.28 -10.44
CA ILE A 170 2.80 -6.85 -10.38
C ILE A 170 2.61 -6.45 -8.91
N ILE A 171 3.17 -5.29 -8.55
CA ILE A 171 2.91 -4.60 -7.29
C ILE A 171 1.89 -3.50 -7.58
N HIS A 172 0.82 -3.45 -6.82
CA HIS A 172 -0.22 -2.42 -6.89
C HIS A 172 -0.22 -1.65 -5.57
N CYS A 173 0.03 -0.33 -5.62
CA CYS A 173 0.09 0.51 -4.42
C CYS A 173 -0.54 1.88 -4.65
N PRO A 174 -1.31 2.39 -3.68
CA PRO A 174 -1.71 3.79 -3.69
C PRO A 174 -0.52 4.68 -3.32
N ILE A 175 -0.34 5.78 -4.04
CA ILE A 175 0.71 6.78 -3.78
C ILE A 175 0.18 8.11 -3.26
N GLY A 176 -1.14 8.30 -3.25
CA GLY A 176 -1.79 9.49 -2.71
C GLY A 176 -3.14 9.77 -3.33
N LYS A 177 -3.58 11.00 -3.20
CA LYS A 177 -4.82 11.53 -3.76
C LYS A 177 -4.52 12.54 -4.86
N VAL A 178 -5.45 12.71 -5.80
CA VAL A 178 -5.34 13.72 -6.86
C VAL A 178 -5.16 15.12 -6.27
N SER A 179 -5.79 15.41 -5.13
CA SER A 179 -5.66 16.67 -4.41
C SER A 179 -4.23 17.00 -3.92
N PHE A 180 -3.32 16.03 -3.89
CA PHE A 180 -1.92 16.27 -3.50
C PHE A 180 -1.13 17.06 -4.55
N GLY A 181 -1.56 17.00 -5.82
CA GLY A 181 -0.80 17.54 -6.94
C GLY A 181 0.37 16.64 -7.35
N SER A 182 0.95 16.92 -8.52
CA SER A 182 2.00 16.10 -9.11
C SER A 182 3.30 16.06 -8.30
N GLU A 183 3.70 17.17 -7.67
CA GLU A 183 4.95 17.25 -6.90
C GLU A 183 4.98 16.26 -5.74
N LYS A 184 3.98 16.31 -4.84
CA LYS A 184 3.87 15.40 -3.69
C LYS A 184 3.70 13.95 -4.11
N LEU A 185 2.97 13.72 -5.21
CA LEU A 185 2.80 12.38 -5.77
C LEU A 185 4.11 11.82 -6.33
N THR A 186 4.95 12.68 -6.95
CA THR A 186 6.28 12.30 -7.45
C THR A 186 7.21 11.90 -6.30
N GLU A 187 7.23 12.65 -5.20
CA GLU A 187 8.03 12.32 -4.02
C GLU A 187 7.61 10.98 -3.41
N ASN A 188 6.30 10.76 -3.27
CA ASN A 188 5.75 9.50 -2.77
C ASN A 188 6.10 8.34 -3.71
N MET A 189 5.95 8.53 -5.02
CA MET A 189 6.29 7.54 -6.03
C MET A 189 7.78 7.18 -6.00
N ASP A 190 8.67 8.17 -5.97
CA ASP A 190 10.12 7.96 -5.91
C ASP A 190 10.52 7.16 -4.66
N THR A 191 9.93 7.50 -3.51
CA THR A 191 10.17 6.80 -2.24
C THR A 191 9.73 5.33 -2.32
N LEU A 192 8.54 5.07 -2.86
CA LEU A 192 8.02 3.71 -3.04
C LEU A 192 8.89 2.91 -4.03
N VAL A 193 9.21 3.47 -5.19
CA VAL A 193 10.00 2.76 -6.21
C VAL A 193 11.41 2.45 -5.68
N LYS A 194 12.07 3.38 -4.98
CA LYS A 194 13.36 3.13 -4.32
C LYS A 194 13.27 2.00 -3.29
N ALA A 195 12.19 1.92 -2.51
CA ALA A 195 11.97 0.83 -1.56
C ALA A 195 11.80 -0.51 -2.27
N VAL A 196 11.05 -0.55 -3.37
CA VAL A 196 10.87 -1.75 -4.20
C VAL A 196 12.20 -2.20 -4.83
N VAL A 197 13.00 -1.27 -5.36
CA VAL A 197 14.33 -1.56 -5.93
C VAL A 197 15.27 -2.13 -4.86
N LYS A 198 15.27 -1.54 -3.66
CA LYS A 198 16.07 -2.04 -2.52
C LYS A 198 15.67 -3.45 -2.09
N ALA A 199 14.40 -3.81 -2.27
CA ALA A 199 13.85 -5.13 -1.94
C ALA A 199 14.09 -6.18 -3.04
N LYS A 200 14.93 -5.89 -4.06
CA LYS A 200 15.24 -6.84 -5.15
C LYS A 200 15.82 -8.13 -4.58
N PRO A 201 15.19 -9.31 -4.85
CA PRO A 201 15.73 -10.58 -4.44
C PRO A 201 17.05 -10.90 -5.17
N ALA A 202 17.99 -11.53 -4.48
CA ALA A 202 19.26 -11.97 -5.10
C ALA A 202 19.04 -12.97 -6.25
N ALA A 203 17.98 -13.77 -6.18
CA ALA A 203 17.59 -14.71 -7.23
C ALA A 203 17.03 -14.06 -8.49
N ALA A 204 16.67 -12.75 -8.46
CA ALA A 204 16.14 -12.05 -9.61
C ALA A 204 17.21 -11.72 -10.63
N LYS A 205 17.15 -12.37 -11.80
CA LYS A 205 18.10 -12.17 -12.92
C LYS A 205 17.50 -11.24 -13.98
N GLY A 206 18.35 -10.45 -14.65
CA GLY A 206 17.96 -9.54 -15.72
C GLY A 206 17.25 -8.28 -15.23
N GLN A 207 16.40 -7.72 -16.08
CA GLN A 207 15.69 -6.48 -15.81
C GLN A 207 14.65 -6.67 -14.69
N TYR A 208 14.84 -5.97 -13.56
CA TYR A 208 13.98 -6.10 -12.39
C TYR A 208 12.66 -5.37 -12.55
N ILE A 209 12.67 -4.08 -12.92
CA ILE A 209 11.45 -3.34 -13.24
C ILE A 209 11.19 -3.46 -14.76
N ARG A 210 10.15 -4.19 -15.15
CA ARG A 210 9.80 -4.37 -16.56
C ARG A 210 8.93 -3.24 -17.10
N SER A 211 7.98 -2.79 -16.31
CA SER A 211 7.12 -1.64 -16.64
C SER A 211 6.56 -0.99 -15.39
N CYS A 212 6.30 0.31 -15.51
CA CYS A 212 5.65 1.10 -14.49
C CYS A 212 4.49 1.86 -15.12
N THR A 213 3.35 1.89 -14.43
CA THR A 213 2.14 2.60 -14.89
C THR A 213 1.49 3.29 -13.71
N VAL A 214 1.07 4.53 -13.87
CA VAL A 214 0.30 5.26 -12.88
C VAL A 214 -1.11 5.52 -13.40
N ALA A 215 -2.10 5.52 -12.52
CA ALA A 215 -3.49 5.76 -12.87
C ALA A 215 -4.25 6.41 -11.72
N SER A 216 -5.25 7.24 -12.03
CA SER A 216 -6.27 7.60 -11.04
C SER A 216 -7.41 6.57 -11.03
N THR A 217 -8.23 6.57 -9.98
CA THR A 217 -9.29 5.57 -9.77
C THR A 217 -10.19 5.35 -10.99
N MET A 218 -10.56 6.43 -11.68
CA MET A 218 -11.46 6.37 -12.84
C MET A 218 -10.75 6.72 -14.15
N GLY A 219 -9.47 7.08 -14.09
CA GLY A 219 -8.69 7.52 -15.24
C GLY A 219 -8.03 6.39 -16.03
N PRO A 220 -7.47 6.70 -17.19
CA PRO A 220 -6.62 5.79 -17.96
C PRO A 220 -5.24 5.65 -17.31
N GLY A 221 -4.59 4.50 -17.56
CA GLY A 221 -3.21 4.28 -17.15
C GLY A 221 -2.21 5.01 -18.03
N VAL A 222 -1.24 5.69 -17.42
CA VAL A 222 -0.12 6.40 -18.04
C VAL A 222 1.15 5.60 -17.80
N LYS A 223 1.88 5.25 -18.86
CA LYS A 223 3.16 4.53 -18.75
C LYS A 223 4.26 5.49 -18.30
N VAL A 224 5.03 5.05 -17.33
CA VAL A 224 6.15 5.81 -16.77
C VAL A 224 7.47 5.21 -17.24
N SER A 225 8.41 6.05 -17.61
CA SER A 225 9.78 5.63 -17.92
C SER A 225 10.47 5.08 -16.67
N THR A 226 11.07 3.90 -16.81
CA THR A 226 11.78 3.23 -15.71
C THR A 226 13.28 3.52 -15.72
N ALA A 227 13.78 4.29 -16.69
CA ALA A 227 15.21 4.56 -16.87
C ALA A 227 15.89 5.17 -15.63
N LYS A 228 15.16 6.01 -14.88
CA LYS A 228 15.64 6.62 -13.62
C LYS A 228 15.86 5.61 -12.48
N TYR A 229 15.27 4.42 -12.56
CA TYR A 229 15.23 3.43 -11.46
C TYR A 229 15.97 2.11 -11.80
N MET A 230 16.68 2.06 -12.92
CA MET A 230 17.47 0.92 -13.35
C MET A 230 18.90 0.96 -12.82
#